data_094ba217497c27e4715ab48510d52017
#
_entry.id   094ba217497c27e4715ab48510d52017
#
_cell.length_a   1.000
_cell.length_b   1.000
_cell.length_c   1.000
_cell.angle_alpha   90.00
_cell.angle_beta   90.00
_cell.angle_gamma   90.00
#
_symmetry.space_group_name_H-M   'P 1'
#
loop_
_entity.id
_entity.type
_entity.pdbx_description
1 polymer ?
#
loop_
_entity_poly.entity_id
_entity_poly.type
_entity_poly.pdbx_seq_one_letter_code
_entity_poly.pdbx_strand_id
1 'polypeptide(L)'
;MKRLLYIPLTALLLGACGNPTIEQELDQAKERNEELKGILQTEEVNFQKNTQRLEALKEDISKMKSVIDNPDIDNYVDIVTDYAGGMERSLTNMDELLSNHEDGEELSGMESDFEEISSELFETMEAYDENSAGIEFDEYLERQHNAIQLANGDIRAALDTIANGIEASDSALYEQGIEQLRSAHEYY
;
A
#
# COMPACT_ATOMS: atom_id res chain seq x y z
N MET A 1 7.33 -15.86 -12.07
CA MET A 1 8.50 -16.11 -11.22
C MET A 1 8.02 -16.82 -9.96
N LYS A 2 8.50 -18.05 -9.73
CA LYS A 2 8.05 -18.88 -8.60
C LYS A 2 8.78 -18.43 -7.34
N ARG A 3 8.08 -17.76 -6.43
CA ARG A 3 8.61 -17.51 -5.07
C ARG A 3 8.42 -18.78 -4.26
N LEU A 4 9.53 -19.48 -4.04
CA LEU A 4 9.62 -20.58 -3.09
C LEU A 4 9.51 -19.99 -1.67
N LEU A 5 8.39 -20.26 -1.02
CA LEU A 5 8.23 -20.04 0.42
C LEU A 5 9.14 -21.06 1.14
N TYR A 6 10.28 -20.57 1.63
CA TYR A 6 11.10 -21.30 2.57
C TYR A 6 10.41 -21.29 3.93
N ILE A 7 9.77 -22.40 4.29
CA ILE A 7 9.37 -22.67 5.67
C ILE A 7 10.63 -23.14 6.39
N PRO A 8 11.13 -22.43 7.43
CA PRO A 8 12.21 -22.96 8.25
C PRO A 8 11.65 -24.11 9.09
N LEU A 9 12.00 -25.32 8.72
CA LEU A 9 11.82 -26.51 9.54
C LEU A 9 12.86 -26.42 10.67
N THR A 10 12.55 -25.70 11.74
CA THR A 10 13.32 -25.76 12.99
C THR A 10 13.01 -27.09 13.68
N ALA A 11 13.89 -28.05 13.47
CA ALA A 11 13.94 -29.27 14.23
C ALA A 11 14.32 -28.92 15.68
N LEU A 12 13.35 -28.86 16.57
CA LEU A 12 13.56 -28.90 18.01
C LEU A 12 13.78 -30.35 18.43
N LEU A 13 15.04 -30.76 18.44
CA LEU A 13 15.51 -31.90 19.19
C LEU A 13 15.87 -31.42 20.60
N LEU A 14 15.38 -32.13 21.55
CA LEU A 14 15.89 -32.40 22.90
C LEU A 14 14.97 -32.00 24.02
N GLY A 15 14.54 -33.03 24.70
CA GLY A 15 14.42 -32.96 26.13
C GLY A 15 13.32 -33.79 26.77
N ALA A 16 13.64 -35.05 26.98
CA ALA A 16 13.29 -35.85 28.15
C ALA A 16 11.82 -35.93 28.65
N CYS A 17 11.27 -37.10 28.53
CA CYS A 17 10.41 -37.75 29.52
C CYS A 17 9.00 -37.22 29.74
N GLY A 18 8.11 -37.80 29.00
CA GLY A 18 6.68 -37.79 29.23
C GLY A 18 5.97 -37.88 27.92
N ASN A 19 5.63 -39.09 27.45
CA ASN A 19 4.65 -39.17 26.38
C ASN A 19 3.44 -38.38 26.83
N PRO A 20 2.96 -37.41 26.00
CA PRO A 20 1.74 -36.67 26.34
C PRO A 20 0.63 -37.70 26.63
N THR A 21 -0.16 -37.44 27.61
CA THR A 21 -1.32 -38.30 27.89
C THR A 21 -2.30 -38.16 26.74
N ILE A 22 -3.10 -39.18 26.47
CA ILE A 22 -4.14 -39.16 25.41
C ILE A 22 -5.05 -37.92 25.54
N GLU A 23 -5.29 -37.46 26.77
CA GLU A 23 -6.04 -36.23 27.02
C GLU A 23 -5.30 -34.99 26.54
N GLN A 24 -4.00 -34.89 26.77
CA GLN A 24 -3.16 -33.76 26.27
C GLN A 24 -3.07 -33.76 24.76
N GLU A 25 -2.94 -34.91 24.12
CA GLU A 25 -2.96 -35.02 22.66
C GLU A 25 -4.34 -34.61 22.07
N LEU A 26 -5.42 -34.99 22.74
CA LEU A 26 -6.77 -34.62 22.33
C LEU A 26 -6.99 -33.12 22.44
N ASP A 27 -6.54 -32.49 23.53
CA ASP A 27 -6.69 -31.06 23.74
C ASP A 27 -5.82 -30.26 22.74
N GLN A 28 -4.60 -30.67 22.47
CA GLN A 28 -3.77 -30.08 21.41
C GLN A 28 -4.39 -30.25 20.01
N ALA A 29 -5.03 -31.39 19.74
CA ALA A 29 -5.72 -31.60 18.48
C ALA A 29 -6.96 -30.71 18.34
N LYS A 30 -7.68 -30.47 19.43
CA LYS A 30 -8.83 -29.51 19.44
C LYS A 30 -8.34 -28.09 19.21
N GLU A 31 -7.30 -27.64 19.92
CA GLU A 31 -6.72 -26.31 19.77
C GLU A 31 -6.27 -26.06 18.33
N ARG A 32 -5.54 -27.00 17.73
CA ARG A 32 -5.15 -26.92 16.31
C ARG A 32 -6.37 -26.89 15.36
N ASN A 33 -7.43 -27.62 15.70
CA ASN A 33 -8.64 -27.63 14.88
C ASN A 33 -9.35 -26.28 14.92
N GLU A 34 -9.40 -25.62 16.07
CA GLU A 34 -9.96 -24.27 16.19
C GLU A 34 -9.09 -23.21 15.48
N GLU A 35 -7.76 -23.33 15.60
CA GLU A 35 -6.84 -22.47 14.86
C GLU A 35 -7.01 -22.63 13.32
N LEU A 36 -7.07 -23.87 12.85
CA LEU A 36 -7.30 -24.16 11.43
C LEU A 36 -8.66 -23.65 10.93
N LYS A 37 -9.69 -23.72 11.74
CA LYS A 37 -10.99 -23.13 11.42
C LYS A 37 -10.91 -21.61 11.29
N GLY A 38 -10.18 -20.95 12.19
CA GLY A 38 -9.95 -19.50 12.11
C GLY A 38 -9.21 -19.09 10.84
N ILE A 39 -8.15 -19.83 10.51
CA ILE A 39 -7.41 -19.61 9.26
C ILE A 39 -8.33 -19.83 8.04
N LEU A 40 -9.09 -20.91 8.02
CA LEU A 40 -10.02 -21.22 6.93
C LEU A 40 -11.05 -20.11 6.72
N GLN A 41 -11.63 -19.60 7.81
CA GLN A 41 -12.57 -18.47 7.75
C GLN A 41 -11.92 -17.21 7.16
N THR A 42 -10.69 -16.90 7.56
CA THR A 42 -9.94 -15.77 7.05
C THR A 42 -9.66 -15.91 5.55
N GLU A 43 -9.21 -17.08 5.13
CA GLU A 43 -8.93 -17.38 3.72
C GLU A 43 -10.21 -17.37 2.87
N GLU A 44 -11.34 -17.79 3.42
CA GLU A 44 -12.64 -17.75 2.73
C GLU A 44 -13.11 -16.31 2.51
N VAL A 45 -12.92 -15.42 3.49
CA VAL A 45 -13.19 -13.99 3.35
C VAL A 45 -12.26 -13.34 2.32
N ASN A 46 -10.97 -13.65 2.36
CA ASN A 46 -9.99 -13.17 1.38
C ASN A 46 -10.31 -13.66 -0.03
N PHE A 47 -10.71 -14.92 -0.16
CA PHE A 47 -11.13 -15.47 -1.45
C PHE A 47 -12.36 -14.75 -2.01
N GLN A 48 -13.36 -14.47 -1.17
CA GLN A 48 -14.56 -13.72 -1.57
C GLN A 48 -14.22 -12.30 -2.01
N LYS A 49 -13.37 -11.58 -1.24
CA LYS A 49 -12.88 -10.24 -1.62
C LYS A 49 -12.14 -10.25 -2.94
N ASN A 50 -11.23 -11.20 -3.13
CA ASN A 50 -10.46 -11.30 -4.36
C ASN A 50 -11.35 -11.67 -5.57
N THR A 51 -12.38 -12.49 -5.36
CA THR A 51 -13.35 -12.81 -6.40
C THR A 51 -14.16 -11.59 -6.80
N GLN A 52 -14.64 -10.79 -5.83
CA GLN A 52 -15.35 -9.54 -6.11
C GLN A 52 -14.47 -8.52 -6.85
N ARG A 53 -13.20 -8.39 -6.44
CA ARG A 53 -12.23 -7.54 -7.15
C ARG A 53 -12.00 -8.01 -8.59
N LEU A 54 -11.89 -9.31 -8.80
CA LEU A 54 -11.71 -9.89 -10.14
C LEU A 54 -12.93 -9.65 -11.03
N GLU A 55 -14.13 -9.72 -10.49
CA GLU A 55 -15.37 -9.44 -11.24
C GLU A 55 -15.45 -7.95 -11.58
N ALA A 56 -15.16 -7.06 -10.64
CA ALA A 56 -15.10 -5.63 -10.90
C ALA A 56 -14.08 -5.29 -11.99
N LEU A 57 -12.86 -5.83 -11.91
CA LEU A 57 -11.83 -5.64 -12.94
C LEU A 57 -12.25 -6.18 -14.31
N LYS A 58 -12.96 -7.30 -14.38
CA LYS A 58 -13.49 -7.84 -15.66
C LYS A 58 -14.56 -6.93 -16.25
N GLU A 59 -15.43 -6.37 -15.41
CA GLU A 59 -16.45 -5.42 -15.83
C GLU A 59 -15.77 -4.14 -16.36
N ASP A 60 -14.77 -3.65 -15.67
CA ASP A 60 -13.99 -2.49 -16.07
C ASP A 60 -13.27 -2.73 -17.40
N ILE A 61 -12.59 -3.88 -17.56
CA ILE A 61 -11.99 -4.28 -18.84
C ILE A 61 -13.03 -4.38 -19.96
N SER A 62 -14.24 -4.85 -19.67
CA SER A 62 -15.32 -4.92 -20.67
C SER A 62 -15.80 -3.54 -21.07
N LYS A 63 -15.94 -2.62 -20.11
CA LYS A 63 -16.28 -1.20 -20.39
C LYS A 63 -15.15 -0.53 -21.15
N MET A 64 -13.89 -0.74 -20.77
CA MET A 64 -12.73 -0.21 -21.50
C MET A 64 -12.65 -0.74 -22.94
N LYS A 65 -12.98 -2.02 -23.19
CA LYS A 65 -13.01 -2.57 -24.56
C LYS A 65 -14.07 -1.94 -25.46
N SER A 66 -15.14 -1.37 -24.91
CA SER A 66 -16.17 -0.66 -25.67
C SER A 66 -15.73 0.76 -26.09
N VAL A 67 -14.57 1.19 -25.60
CA VAL A 67 -13.99 2.54 -25.80
C VAL A 67 -12.64 2.48 -26.51
N ILE A 68 -12.21 1.28 -26.93
CA ILE A 68 -10.99 1.05 -27.73
C ILE A 68 -11.20 1.74 -29.09
N ASP A 69 -10.50 2.81 -29.28
CA ASP A 69 -10.32 3.73 -30.41
C ASP A 69 -10.57 5.21 -29.99
N ASN A 70 -10.70 5.49 -28.67
CA ASN A 70 -10.76 6.86 -28.19
C ASN A 70 -9.33 7.33 -27.85
N PRO A 71 -8.74 8.28 -28.59
CA PRO A 71 -7.39 8.77 -28.36
C PRO A 71 -7.20 9.41 -26.95
N ASP A 72 -8.28 9.88 -26.34
CA ASP A 72 -8.23 10.45 -24.98
C ASP A 72 -7.99 9.37 -23.93
N ILE A 73 -8.48 8.14 -24.16
CA ILE A 73 -8.23 7.03 -23.26
C ILE A 73 -6.79 6.55 -23.35
N ASP A 74 -6.25 6.39 -24.56
CA ASP A 74 -4.87 5.98 -24.74
C ASP A 74 -3.93 7.03 -24.11
N ASN A 75 -4.21 8.33 -24.32
CA ASN A 75 -3.48 9.42 -23.71
C ASN A 75 -3.60 9.41 -22.17
N TYR A 76 -4.79 9.18 -21.64
CA TYR A 76 -5.00 9.09 -20.20
C TYR A 76 -4.27 7.89 -19.57
N VAL A 77 -4.25 6.74 -20.26
CA VAL A 77 -3.50 5.56 -19.80
C VAL A 77 -2.00 5.85 -19.71
N ASP A 78 -1.45 6.55 -20.71
CA ASP A 78 -0.04 6.95 -20.71
C ASP A 78 0.24 7.91 -19.53
N ILE A 79 -0.60 8.91 -19.31
CA ILE A 79 -0.49 9.87 -18.21
C ILE A 79 -0.53 9.15 -16.84
N VAL A 80 -1.49 8.24 -16.66
CA VAL A 80 -1.61 7.47 -15.40
C VAL A 80 -0.43 6.52 -15.22
N THR A 81 0.11 5.97 -16.31
CA THR A 81 1.28 5.08 -16.24
C THR A 81 2.52 5.85 -15.80
N ASP A 82 2.75 7.01 -16.35
CA ASP A 82 3.87 7.87 -15.98
C ASP A 82 3.74 8.37 -14.54
N TYR A 83 2.53 8.78 -14.16
CA TYR A 83 2.19 9.17 -12.80
C TYR A 83 2.44 8.02 -11.81
N ALA A 84 1.90 6.84 -12.07
CA ALA A 84 2.08 5.67 -11.19
C ALA A 84 3.55 5.30 -11.03
N GLY A 85 4.33 5.33 -12.12
CA GLY A 85 5.76 5.05 -12.08
C GLY A 85 6.57 6.11 -11.32
N GLY A 86 6.16 7.37 -11.37
CA GLY A 86 6.73 8.45 -10.57
C GLY A 86 6.41 8.27 -9.08
N MET A 87 5.13 8.11 -8.77
CA MET A 87 4.66 7.92 -7.39
C MET A 87 5.28 6.69 -6.71
N GLU A 88 5.30 5.53 -7.39
CA GLU A 88 5.91 4.30 -6.85
C GLU A 88 7.37 4.52 -6.45
N ARG A 89 8.13 5.21 -7.30
CA ARG A 89 9.56 5.48 -7.06
C ARG A 89 9.75 6.39 -5.87
N SER A 90 9.07 7.54 -5.86
CA SER A 90 9.26 8.54 -4.80
C SER A 90 8.66 8.09 -3.47
N LEU A 91 7.53 7.33 -3.46
CA LEU A 91 7.00 6.72 -2.24
C LEU A 91 7.92 5.62 -1.68
N THR A 92 8.58 4.85 -2.56
CA THR A 92 9.59 3.87 -2.12
C THR A 92 10.78 4.55 -1.46
N ASN A 93 11.29 5.63 -2.06
CA ASN A 93 12.38 6.43 -1.48
C ASN A 93 11.96 7.04 -0.14
N MET A 94 10.73 7.53 -0.05
CA MET A 94 10.17 8.07 1.19
C MET A 94 10.08 6.99 2.28
N ASP A 95 9.56 5.80 1.96
CA ASP A 95 9.47 4.69 2.92
C ASP A 95 10.86 4.23 3.39
N GLU A 96 11.84 4.21 2.49
CA GLU A 96 13.24 3.93 2.84
C GLU A 96 13.81 5.00 3.78
N LEU A 97 13.58 6.28 3.52
CA LEU A 97 14.01 7.38 4.38
C LEU A 97 13.40 7.27 5.78
N LEU A 98 12.07 7.12 5.85
CA LEU A 98 11.32 7.04 7.11
C LEU A 98 11.67 5.77 7.92
N SER A 99 11.95 4.65 7.24
CA SER A 99 12.29 3.38 7.88
C SER A 99 13.74 3.32 8.37
N ASN A 100 14.64 4.10 7.77
CA ASN A 100 16.05 4.15 8.15
C ASN A 100 16.31 5.14 9.31
N HIS A 101 15.33 5.95 9.67
CA HIS A 101 15.43 6.83 10.83
C HIS A 101 15.29 5.99 12.11
N GLU A 102 16.37 5.89 12.88
CA GLU A 102 16.39 5.12 14.14
C GLU A 102 15.72 5.89 15.28
N ASP A 103 15.02 5.15 16.16
CA ASP A 103 14.43 5.71 17.38
C ASP A 103 15.51 6.41 18.23
N GLY A 104 15.40 7.75 18.35
CA GLY A 104 16.31 8.56 19.15
C GLY A 104 17.32 9.38 18.35
N GLU A 105 17.32 9.31 17.04
CA GLU A 105 18.02 10.27 16.17
C GLU A 105 17.25 11.60 16.13
N GLU A 106 17.99 12.70 15.89
CA GLU A 106 17.38 14.01 15.75
C GLU A 106 16.65 14.10 14.40
N LEU A 107 15.34 14.38 14.41
CA LEU A 107 14.50 14.53 13.21
C LEU A 107 15.07 15.56 12.22
N SER A 108 15.73 16.58 12.70
CA SER A 108 16.40 17.61 11.87
C SER A 108 17.46 17.05 10.92
N GLY A 109 18.00 15.85 11.19
CA GLY A 109 18.99 15.21 10.33
C GLY A 109 18.44 14.73 8.99
N MET A 110 17.15 14.51 8.89
CA MET A 110 16.48 14.01 7.66
C MET A 110 15.76 15.10 6.85
N GLU A 111 15.72 16.35 7.33
CA GLU A 111 14.93 17.43 6.74
C GLU A 111 15.22 17.63 5.25
N SER A 112 16.50 17.70 4.88
CA SER A 112 16.92 17.92 3.48
C SER A 112 16.50 16.80 2.53
N ASP A 113 16.67 15.54 2.97
CA ASP A 113 16.33 14.38 2.15
C ASP A 113 14.80 14.23 2.05
N PHE A 114 14.08 14.55 3.13
CA PHE A 114 12.63 14.60 3.15
C PHE A 114 12.07 15.66 2.20
N GLU A 115 12.64 16.88 2.20
CA GLU A 115 12.24 17.96 1.30
C GLU A 115 12.47 17.57 -0.17
N GLU A 116 13.62 16.95 -0.49
CA GLU A 116 13.94 16.51 -1.84
C GLU A 116 12.91 15.49 -2.35
N ILE A 117 12.65 14.43 -1.57
CA ILE A 117 11.70 13.37 -1.98
C ILE A 117 10.25 13.92 -2.02
N SER A 118 9.88 14.80 -1.09
CA SER A 118 8.56 15.44 -1.09
C SER A 118 8.35 16.32 -2.33
N SER A 119 9.40 17.03 -2.76
CA SER A 119 9.38 17.83 -3.99
C SER A 119 9.16 16.95 -5.22
N GLU A 120 9.83 15.80 -5.32
CA GLU A 120 9.62 14.84 -6.41
C GLU A 120 8.17 14.31 -6.47
N LEU A 121 7.58 14.02 -5.29
CA LEU A 121 6.17 13.63 -5.19
C LEU A 121 5.24 14.73 -5.69
N PHE A 122 5.47 15.97 -5.26
CA PHE A 122 4.66 17.12 -5.69
C PHE A 122 4.81 17.38 -7.19
N GLU A 123 6.02 17.32 -7.74
CA GLU A 123 6.26 17.45 -9.19
C GLU A 123 5.52 16.37 -9.99
N THR A 124 5.50 15.13 -9.50
CA THR A 124 4.76 14.02 -10.13
C THR A 124 3.25 14.27 -10.11
N MET A 125 2.70 14.78 -9.00
CA MET A 125 1.28 15.13 -8.89
C MET A 125 0.91 16.31 -9.78
N GLU A 126 1.75 17.35 -9.85
CA GLU A 126 1.55 18.51 -10.71
C GLU A 126 1.61 18.12 -12.19
N ALA A 127 2.57 17.29 -12.59
CA ALA A 127 2.66 16.79 -13.94
C ALA A 127 1.41 15.99 -14.35
N TYR A 128 0.87 15.19 -13.44
CA TYR A 128 -0.40 14.51 -13.67
C TYR A 128 -1.55 15.51 -13.88
N ASP A 129 -1.67 16.52 -13.04
CA ASP A 129 -2.73 17.55 -13.11
C ASP A 129 -2.64 18.32 -14.42
N GLU A 130 -1.45 18.77 -14.81
CA GLU A 130 -1.21 19.49 -16.05
C GLU A 130 -1.53 18.65 -17.29
N ASN A 131 -1.05 17.39 -17.32
CA ASN A 131 -1.23 16.52 -18.47
C ASN A 131 -2.68 16.03 -18.61
N SER A 132 -3.41 15.86 -17.52
CA SER A 132 -4.81 15.42 -17.53
C SER A 132 -5.82 16.56 -17.77
N ALA A 133 -5.42 17.82 -17.64
CA ALA A 133 -6.32 18.97 -17.76
C ALA A 133 -6.99 19.14 -19.14
N GLY A 134 -6.44 18.51 -20.19
CA GLY A 134 -6.97 18.57 -21.56
C GLY A 134 -7.84 17.39 -21.98
N ILE A 135 -8.06 16.44 -21.07
CA ILE A 135 -8.79 15.19 -21.37
C ILE A 135 -10.29 15.39 -21.13
N GLU A 136 -11.10 14.99 -22.11
CA GLU A 136 -12.55 14.90 -21.91
C GLU A 136 -12.87 13.57 -21.21
N PHE A 137 -13.10 13.65 -19.90
CA PHE A 137 -13.44 12.48 -19.09
C PHE A 137 -14.87 12.02 -19.32
N ASP A 138 -15.04 10.72 -19.63
CA ASP A 138 -16.32 10.05 -19.45
C ASP A 138 -16.55 9.76 -17.95
N GLU A 139 -17.75 9.30 -17.59
CA GLU A 139 -18.10 9.00 -16.18
C GLU A 139 -17.15 8.00 -15.50
N TYR A 140 -16.51 7.11 -16.27
CA TYR A 140 -15.56 6.13 -15.73
C TYR A 140 -14.20 6.77 -15.46
N LEU A 141 -13.64 7.48 -16.44
CA LEU A 141 -12.37 8.18 -16.30
C LEU A 141 -12.45 9.30 -15.26
N GLU A 142 -13.59 10.00 -15.18
CA GLU A 142 -13.83 11.02 -14.17
C GLU A 142 -13.73 10.44 -12.75
N ARG A 143 -14.28 9.26 -12.52
CA ARG A 143 -14.18 8.60 -11.22
C ARG A 143 -12.74 8.21 -10.87
N GLN A 144 -11.96 7.72 -11.86
CA GLN A 144 -10.56 7.38 -11.66
C GLN A 144 -9.73 8.64 -11.39
N HIS A 145 -9.94 9.67 -12.17
CA HIS A 145 -9.30 10.98 -11.97
C HIS A 145 -9.59 11.54 -10.57
N ASN A 146 -10.85 11.55 -10.16
CA ASN A 146 -11.24 12.03 -8.84
C ASN A 146 -10.63 11.19 -7.70
N ALA A 147 -10.49 9.87 -7.88
CA ALA A 147 -9.84 9.01 -6.91
C ALA A 147 -8.34 9.35 -6.76
N ILE A 148 -7.63 9.58 -7.87
CA ILE A 148 -6.24 10.02 -7.86
C ILE A 148 -6.11 11.39 -7.17
N GLN A 149 -6.99 12.34 -7.49
CA GLN A 149 -6.99 13.67 -6.86
C GLN A 149 -7.20 13.60 -5.34
N LEU A 150 -8.11 12.74 -4.90
CA LEU A 150 -8.35 12.54 -3.46
C LEU A 150 -7.11 11.95 -2.79
N ALA A 151 -6.52 10.92 -3.36
CA ALA A 151 -5.31 10.30 -2.83
C ALA A 151 -4.11 11.27 -2.80
N ASN A 152 -3.95 12.09 -3.86
CA ASN A 152 -2.95 13.17 -3.87
C ASN A 152 -3.17 14.16 -2.72
N GLY A 153 -4.42 14.51 -2.44
CA GLY A 153 -4.78 15.38 -1.31
C GLY A 153 -4.38 14.77 0.04
N ASP A 154 -4.65 13.48 0.23
CA ASP A 154 -4.33 12.77 1.46
C ASP A 154 -2.80 12.63 1.64
N ILE A 155 -2.06 12.33 0.57
CA ILE A 155 -0.58 12.27 0.60
C ILE A 155 0.00 13.64 0.92
N ARG A 156 -0.45 14.73 0.28
CA ARG A 156 0.00 16.10 0.57
C ARG A 156 -0.20 16.43 2.05
N ALA A 157 -1.39 16.16 2.59
CA ALA A 157 -1.69 16.41 4.00
C ALA A 157 -0.80 15.61 4.95
N ALA A 158 -0.48 14.36 4.60
CA ALA A 158 0.42 13.52 5.37
C ALA A 158 1.86 14.06 5.35
N LEU A 159 2.37 14.44 4.17
CA LEU A 159 3.70 15.03 4.01
C LEU A 159 3.83 16.36 4.78
N ASP A 160 2.80 17.21 4.73
CA ASP A 160 2.77 18.46 5.51
C ASP A 160 2.81 18.17 7.02
N THR A 161 2.13 17.10 7.48
CA THR A 161 2.15 16.70 8.89
C THR A 161 3.53 16.20 9.30
N ILE A 162 4.19 15.39 8.46
CA ILE A 162 5.56 14.93 8.69
C ILE A 162 6.55 16.11 8.74
N ALA A 163 6.48 17.00 7.75
CA ALA A 163 7.32 18.19 7.68
C ALA A 163 7.22 19.04 8.96
N ASN A 164 5.99 19.31 9.41
CA ASN A 164 5.75 20.04 10.65
C ASN A 164 6.33 19.31 11.88
N GLY A 165 6.25 17.97 11.91
CA GLY A 165 6.87 17.16 12.96
C GLY A 165 8.39 17.28 12.98
N ILE A 166 9.02 17.27 11.80
CA ILE A 166 10.47 17.44 11.63
C ILE A 166 10.90 18.83 12.08
N GLU A 167 10.27 19.89 11.56
CA GLU A 167 10.58 21.29 11.89
C GLU A 167 10.43 21.59 13.39
N ALA A 168 9.33 21.09 13.99
CA ALA A 168 9.07 21.28 15.41
C ALA A 168 9.87 20.31 16.32
N SER A 169 10.58 19.33 15.77
CA SER A 169 11.17 18.21 16.50
C SER A 169 10.13 17.50 17.38
N ASP A 170 8.89 17.36 16.88
CA ASP A 170 7.76 16.73 17.54
C ASP A 170 7.55 15.30 17.00
N SER A 171 8.08 14.33 17.74
CA SER A 171 7.97 12.91 17.36
C SER A 171 6.53 12.42 17.25
N ALA A 172 5.59 12.94 18.05
CA ALA A 172 4.20 12.50 17.99
C ALA A 172 3.51 12.99 16.70
N LEU A 173 3.79 14.21 16.28
CA LEU A 173 3.29 14.77 15.04
C LEU A 173 3.93 14.06 13.82
N TYR A 174 5.22 13.76 13.89
CA TYR A 174 5.95 12.99 12.88
C TYR A 174 5.34 11.58 12.69
N GLU A 175 5.15 10.82 13.77
CA GLU A 175 4.52 9.50 13.72
C GLU A 175 3.09 9.56 13.17
N GLN A 176 2.31 10.57 13.57
CA GLN A 176 0.97 10.79 13.04
C GLN A 176 0.98 10.97 11.51
N GLY A 177 1.92 11.75 10.99
CA GLY A 177 2.05 11.95 9.56
C GLY A 177 2.43 10.67 8.80
N ILE A 178 3.31 9.84 9.38
CA ILE A 178 3.65 8.52 8.81
C ILE A 178 2.42 7.60 8.73
N GLU A 179 1.61 7.55 9.78
CA GLU A 179 0.38 6.75 9.77
C GLU A 179 -0.61 7.25 8.70
N GLN A 180 -0.73 8.57 8.54
CA GLN A 180 -1.55 9.16 7.48
C GLN A 180 -1.03 8.77 6.10
N LEU A 181 0.29 8.85 5.86
CA LEU A 181 0.91 8.49 4.59
C LEU A 181 0.70 7.00 4.27
N ARG A 182 0.88 6.13 5.24
CA ARG A 182 0.61 4.68 5.07
C ARG A 182 -0.84 4.39 4.75
N SER A 183 -1.77 5.09 5.40
CA SER A 183 -3.20 4.94 5.12
C SER A 183 -3.55 5.41 3.71
N ALA A 184 -2.97 6.49 3.24
CA ALA A 184 -3.16 6.99 1.88
C ALA A 184 -2.62 5.99 0.84
N HIS A 185 -1.48 5.35 1.11
CA HIS A 185 -0.87 4.36 0.22
C HIS A 185 -1.69 3.05 0.07
N GLU A 186 -2.56 2.70 1.03
CA GLU A 186 -3.43 1.52 0.91
C GLU A 186 -4.49 1.66 -0.21
N TYR A 187 -4.71 2.85 -0.73
CA TYR A 187 -5.67 3.13 -1.82
C TYR A 187 -5.04 3.00 -3.22
N TYR A 188 -3.72 2.88 -3.34
CA TYR A 188 -2.99 2.59 -4.56
C TYR A 188 -2.69 1.09 -4.68
#